data_6abfdbfb6fa4ef674b588629e27a59f0
#
_entry.id   6abfdbfb6fa4ef674b588629e27a59f0
#
_cell.length_a   1.000
_cell.length_b   1.000
_cell.length_c   1.000
_cell.angle_alpha   90.00
_cell.angle_beta   90.00
_cell.angle_gamma   90.00
#
_symmetry.space_group_name_H-M   'P 1'
#
loop_
_entity.id
_entity.type
_entity.pdbx_description
1 polymer ?
#
loop_
_entity_poly.entity_id
_entity_poly.type
_entity_poly.pdbx_seq_one_letter_code
_entity_poly.pdbx_strand_id
1 'polypeptide(L)'
;MAVTPGSRDKIEAKKFYPYTWQGINRKGQKVSGEMQGENPNQVKAELRKQGVNVSRISRKSQSILSKYARRIKPMAIAMISRQIATMLSAGVPLVQTLRLLSSSHEKTSVRDLLAGICAEVESGIPLSQALKKHPIYFDALYCDLVAAGEQSGALEQIYDRIATYREKAEALKSKIKKALMYP
;
A
#
# COMPACT_ATOMS: atom_id res chain seq x y z
N MET A 1 -21.87 51.89 -10.50
CA MET A 1 -21.32 50.84 -11.38
C MET A 1 -20.73 49.77 -10.49
N ALA A 2 -21.43 48.66 -10.36
CA ALA A 2 -21.02 47.51 -9.53
C ALA A 2 -20.26 46.53 -10.40
N VAL A 3 -19.00 46.24 -10.03
CA VAL A 3 -18.15 45.28 -10.72
C VAL A 3 -18.44 43.90 -10.09
N THR A 4 -18.98 42.99 -10.88
CA THR A 4 -19.25 41.60 -10.54
C THR A 4 -17.94 40.82 -10.49
N PRO A 5 -17.59 40.08 -9.40
CA PRO A 5 -16.40 39.25 -9.39
C PRO A 5 -16.62 37.98 -10.21
N GLY A 6 -15.73 37.77 -11.17
CA GLY A 6 -15.72 36.67 -12.11
C GLY A 6 -15.64 35.30 -11.43
N SER A 7 -16.34 34.39 -12.06
CA SER A 7 -16.38 32.95 -11.85
C SER A 7 -14.96 32.36 -11.73
N ARG A 8 -14.64 31.80 -10.56
CA ARG A 8 -13.46 30.97 -10.39
C ARG A 8 -13.75 29.63 -11.04
N ASP A 9 -13.21 29.42 -12.23
CA ASP A 9 -13.13 28.10 -12.85
C ASP A 9 -12.41 27.13 -11.88
N LYS A 10 -13.19 26.26 -11.28
CA LYS A 10 -12.66 25.08 -10.59
C LYS A 10 -12.04 24.18 -11.66
N ILE A 11 -10.72 24.17 -11.74
CA ILE A 11 -9.98 23.15 -12.47
C ILE A 11 -10.23 21.83 -11.72
N GLU A 12 -11.27 21.11 -12.12
CA GLU A 12 -11.50 19.74 -11.62
C GLU A 12 -10.35 18.87 -12.14
N ALA A 13 -9.53 18.38 -11.23
CA ALA A 13 -8.47 17.42 -11.55
C ALA A 13 -9.10 16.20 -12.20
N LYS A 14 -8.84 15.99 -13.49
CA LYS A 14 -9.36 14.87 -14.28
C LYS A 14 -8.94 13.54 -13.65
N LYS A 15 -9.92 12.76 -13.19
CA LYS A 15 -9.68 11.45 -12.57
C LYS A 15 -9.54 10.39 -13.66
N PHE A 16 -8.35 9.84 -13.82
CA PHE A 16 -8.10 8.69 -14.69
C PHE A 16 -8.42 7.39 -13.97
N TYR A 17 -9.09 6.47 -14.69
CA TYR A 17 -9.45 5.15 -14.18
C TYR A 17 -8.83 4.07 -15.06
N PRO A 18 -8.35 2.96 -14.48
CA PRO A 18 -7.85 1.84 -15.25
C PRO A 18 -9.01 1.07 -15.88
N TYR A 19 -8.91 0.81 -17.18
CA TYR A 19 -9.82 0.00 -17.96
C TYR A 19 -9.09 -1.23 -18.51
N THR A 20 -9.72 -2.39 -18.42
CA THR A 20 -9.33 -3.58 -19.16
C THR A 20 -10.14 -3.65 -20.44
N TRP A 21 -9.50 -3.96 -21.53
CA TRP A 21 -10.14 -4.06 -22.83
C TRP A 21 -9.77 -5.34 -23.57
N GLN A 22 -10.68 -5.79 -24.41
CA GLN A 22 -10.47 -6.90 -25.35
C GLN A 22 -10.94 -6.46 -26.72
N GLY A 23 -10.23 -6.83 -27.75
CA GLY A 23 -10.52 -6.43 -29.12
C GLY A 23 -9.82 -7.30 -30.16
N ILE A 24 -9.93 -6.88 -31.41
CA ILE A 24 -9.32 -7.54 -32.56
C ILE A 24 -8.43 -6.50 -33.25
N ASN A 25 -7.18 -6.87 -33.53
CA ASN A 25 -6.25 -6.02 -34.28
C ASN A 25 -6.56 -6.07 -35.79
N ARG A 26 -5.87 -5.25 -36.59
CA ARG A 26 -6.00 -5.22 -38.05
C ARG A 26 -5.69 -6.55 -38.72
N LYS A 27 -4.97 -7.46 -38.06
CA LYS A 27 -4.60 -8.80 -38.56
C LYS A 27 -5.63 -9.88 -38.17
N GLY A 28 -6.78 -9.51 -37.58
CA GLY A 28 -7.82 -10.45 -37.12
C GLY A 28 -7.51 -11.21 -35.84
N GLN A 29 -6.42 -10.89 -35.14
CA GLN A 29 -6.02 -11.56 -33.92
C GLN A 29 -6.70 -10.92 -32.69
N LYS A 30 -7.12 -11.76 -31.74
CA LYS A 30 -7.64 -11.31 -30.44
C LYS A 30 -6.51 -10.72 -29.62
N VAL A 31 -6.69 -9.49 -29.19
CA VAL A 31 -5.76 -8.76 -28.34
C VAL A 31 -6.49 -8.23 -27.10
N SER A 32 -5.79 -8.17 -25.97
CA SER A 32 -6.32 -7.61 -24.74
C SER A 32 -5.23 -6.81 -24.03
N GLY A 33 -5.64 -5.85 -23.23
CA GLY A 33 -4.69 -5.02 -22.47
C GLY A 33 -5.39 -4.15 -21.44
N GLU A 34 -4.60 -3.28 -20.84
CA GLU A 34 -5.06 -2.28 -19.88
C GLU A 34 -4.71 -0.88 -20.38
N MET A 35 -5.60 0.08 -20.17
CA MET A 35 -5.38 1.48 -20.52
C MET A 35 -6.05 2.38 -19.48
N GLN A 36 -5.40 3.49 -19.17
CA GLN A 36 -5.98 4.53 -18.30
C GLN A 36 -6.78 5.52 -19.14
N GLY A 37 -7.94 5.94 -18.64
CA GLY A 37 -8.77 6.94 -19.29
C GLY A 37 -9.81 7.52 -18.35
N GLU A 38 -10.36 8.67 -18.72
CA GLU A 38 -11.42 9.36 -17.95
C GLU A 38 -12.75 8.61 -18.05
N ASN A 39 -13.02 8.04 -19.23
CA ASN A 39 -14.24 7.30 -19.52
C ASN A 39 -14.01 6.20 -20.57
N PRO A 40 -14.94 5.21 -20.66
CA PRO A 40 -14.80 4.09 -21.62
C PRO A 40 -14.75 4.52 -23.09
N ASN A 41 -15.44 5.62 -23.42
CA ASN A 41 -15.51 6.11 -24.80
C ASN A 41 -14.18 6.70 -25.26
N GLN A 42 -13.45 7.39 -24.38
CA GLN A 42 -12.12 7.91 -24.66
C GLN A 42 -11.14 6.76 -24.90
N VAL A 43 -11.15 5.73 -24.03
CA VAL A 43 -10.31 4.53 -24.19
C VAL A 43 -10.61 3.83 -25.51
N LYS A 44 -11.89 3.71 -25.87
CA LYS A 44 -12.32 3.10 -27.14
C LYS A 44 -11.83 3.91 -28.37
N ALA A 45 -11.90 5.24 -28.29
CA ALA A 45 -11.43 6.11 -29.36
C ALA A 45 -9.91 5.99 -29.56
N GLU A 46 -9.16 5.95 -28.47
CA GLU A 46 -7.70 5.84 -28.50
C GLU A 46 -7.25 4.48 -29.08
N LEU A 47 -7.89 3.38 -28.65
CA LEU A 47 -7.63 2.05 -29.18
C LEU A 47 -7.99 1.90 -30.68
N ARG A 48 -9.06 2.59 -31.13
CA ARG A 48 -9.40 2.64 -32.56
C ARG A 48 -8.32 3.34 -33.38
N LYS A 49 -7.74 4.44 -32.88
CA LYS A 49 -6.60 5.10 -33.54
C LYS A 49 -5.40 4.15 -33.68
N GLN A 50 -5.18 3.27 -32.71
CA GLN A 50 -4.15 2.24 -32.74
C GLN A 50 -4.53 1.03 -33.61
N GLY A 51 -5.68 1.06 -34.27
CA GLY A 51 -6.12 0.00 -35.19
C GLY A 51 -6.73 -1.22 -34.49
N VAL A 52 -7.14 -1.08 -33.24
CA VAL A 52 -7.78 -2.16 -32.48
C VAL A 52 -9.31 -1.92 -32.47
N ASN A 53 -10.06 -2.89 -32.98
CA ASN A 53 -11.51 -2.90 -32.88
C ASN A 53 -11.92 -3.53 -31.55
N VAL A 54 -12.36 -2.69 -30.60
CA VAL A 54 -12.64 -3.10 -29.23
C VAL A 54 -14.01 -3.75 -29.13
N SER A 55 -14.05 -5.01 -28.70
CA SER A 55 -15.29 -5.79 -28.49
C SER A 55 -15.83 -5.64 -27.06
N ARG A 56 -14.95 -5.50 -26.05
CA ARG A 56 -15.35 -5.34 -24.65
C ARG A 56 -14.43 -4.37 -23.93
N ILE A 57 -15.01 -3.43 -23.19
CA ILE A 57 -14.31 -2.55 -22.24
C ILE A 57 -14.99 -2.70 -20.90
N SER A 58 -14.20 -2.91 -19.86
CA SER A 58 -14.66 -2.92 -18.48
C SER A 58 -13.76 -2.03 -17.65
N ARG A 59 -14.36 -1.18 -16.82
CA ARG A 59 -13.58 -0.47 -15.79
C ARG A 59 -12.99 -1.53 -14.87
N LYS A 60 -11.68 -1.51 -14.68
CA LYS A 60 -11.01 -2.38 -13.71
C LYS A 60 -11.49 -1.96 -12.33
N SER A 61 -12.62 -2.54 -11.91
CA SER A 61 -13.03 -2.44 -10.51
C SER A 61 -11.91 -3.07 -9.70
N GLN A 62 -11.30 -2.29 -8.80
CA GLN A 62 -10.51 -2.93 -7.75
C GLN A 62 -11.51 -3.79 -6.97
N SER A 63 -11.56 -5.07 -7.32
CA SER A 63 -12.41 -6.03 -6.63
C SER A 63 -12.17 -5.86 -5.14
N ILE A 64 -13.24 -5.68 -4.38
CA ILE A 64 -13.18 -5.64 -2.92
C ILE A 64 -12.44 -6.89 -2.41
N LEU A 65 -12.63 -8.02 -3.10
CA LEU A 65 -11.89 -9.27 -2.91
C LEU A 65 -10.37 -9.11 -3.12
N SER A 66 -9.91 -8.31 -4.10
CA SER A 66 -8.46 -8.07 -4.29
C SER A 66 -7.88 -7.17 -3.20
N LYS A 67 -8.66 -6.25 -2.65
CA LYS A 67 -8.29 -5.49 -1.43
C LYS A 67 -8.20 -6.41 -0.21
N TYR A 68 -9.12 -7.38 -0.05
CA TYR A 68 -9.07 -8.36 1.03
C TYR A 68 -7.94 -9.38 0.86
N ALA A 69 -7.68 -9.84 -0.36
CA ALA A 69 -6.59 -10.78 -0.67
C ALA A 69 -5.20 -10.16 -0.47
N ARG A 70 -5.08 -8.83 -0.60
CA ARG A 70 -3.84 -8.08 -0.34
C ARG A 70 -3.66 -7.66 1.12
N ARG A 71 -4.60 -7.96 2.00
CA ARG A 71 -4.53 -7.54 3.40
C ARG A 71 -3.38 -8.26 4.12
N ILE A 72 -2.46 -7.47 4.64
CA ILE A 72 -1.36 -7.96 5.46
C ILE A 72 -1.93 -8.41 6.80
N LYS A 73 -1.62 -9.64 7.21
CA LYS A 73 -2.09 -10.17 8.50
C LYS A 73 -1.37 -9.47 9.66
N PRO A 74 -2.02 -9.24 10.81
CA PRO A 74 -1.38 -8.64 11.98
C PRO A 74 -0.11 -9.38 12.43
N MET A 75 -0.09 -10.71 12.32
CA MET A 75 1.10 -11.52 12.61
C MET A 75 2.27 -11.17 11.69
N ALA A 76 2.03 -10.84 10.42
CA ALA A 76 3.10 -10.42 9.51
C ALA A 76 3.70 -9.08 9.93
N ILE A 77 2.89 -8.15 10.43
CA ILE A 77 3.38 -6.88 10.99
C ILE A 77 4.22 -7.12 12.26
N ALA A 78 3.79 -8.05 13.13
CA ALA A 78 4.57 -8.43 14.31
C ALA A 78 5.95 -9.00 13.91
N MET A 79 5.98 -9.89 12.91
CA MET A 79 7.23 -10.47 12.40
C MET A 79 8.14 -9.41 11.77
N ILE A 80 7.59 -8.48 10.99
CA ILE A 80 8.35 -7.36 10.42
C ILE A 80 8.93 -6.48 11.53
N SER A 81 8.15 -6.16 12.56
CA SER A 81 8.63 -5.40 13.71
C SER A 81 9.80 -6.10 14.41
N ARG A 82 9.74 -7.42 14.56
CA ARG A 82 10.82 -8.24 15.11
C ARG A 82 12.07 -8.21 14.22
N GLN A 83 11.90 -8.32 12.91
CA GLN A 83 13.00 -8.24 11.96
C GLN A 83 13.68 -6.87 11.99
N ILE A 84 12.88 -5.78 12.06
CA ILE A 84 13.43 -4.42 12.21
C ILE A 84 14.24 -4.32 13.51
N ALA A 85 13.67 -4.77 14.64
CA ALA A 85 14.38 -4.76 15.92
C ALA A 85 15.74 -5.48 15.83
N THR A 86 15.73 -6.69 15.27
CA THR A 86 16.94 -7.52 15.13
C THR A 86 17.99 -6.85 14.23
N MET A 87 17.59 -6.23 13.13
CA MET A 87 18.53 -5.54 12.24
C MET A 87 19.10 -4.27 12.88
N LEU A 88 18.27 -3.51 13.58
CA LEU A 88 18.71 -2.31 14.30
C LEU A 88 19.68 -2.70 15.43
N SER A 89 19.42 -3.79 16.18
CA SER A 89 20.34 -4.29 17.22
C SER A 89 21.66 -4.81 16.68
N ALA A 90 21.67 -5.28 15.44
CA ALA A 90 22.89 -5.62 14.72
C ALA A 90 23.62 -4.39 14.15
N GLY A 91 23.14 -3.16 14.42
CA GLY A 91 23.75 -1.92 13.96
C GLY A 91 23.44 -1.57 12.50
N VAL A 92 22.48 -2.26 11.86
CA VAL A 92 22.08 -1.94 10.48
C VAL A 92 21.26 -0.65 10.48
N PRO A 93 21.62 0.37 9.67
CA PRO A 93 20.86 1.62 9.60
C PRO A 93 19.40 1.39 9.19
N LEU A 94 18.47 2.21 9.72
CA LEU A 94 17.03 2.08 9.51
C LEU A 94 16.64 2.00 8.02
N VAL A 95 17.14 2.91 7.19
CA VAL A 95 16.85 2.93 5.75
C VAL A 95 17.29 1.64 5.06
N GLN A 96 18.48 1.16 5.41
CA GLN A 96 19.00 -0.09 4.86
C GLN A 96 18.17 -1.29 5.34
N THR A 97 17.74 -1.31 6.60
CA THR A 97 16.82 -2.30 7.15
C THR A 97 15.52 -2.36 6.36
N LEU A 98 14.86 -1.21 6.14
CA LEU A 98 13.61 -1.14 5.38
C LEU A 98 13.80 -1.60 3.94
N ARG A 99 14.90 -1.21 3.29
CA ARG A 99 15.23 -1.61 1.91
C ARG A 99 15.43 -3.12 1.80
N LEU A 100 16.19 -3.73 2.70
CA LEU A 100 16.41 -5.18 2.73
C LEU A 100 15.09 -5.94 2.93
N LEU A 101 14.27 -5.53 3.90
CA LEU A 101 12.99 -6.16 4.16
C LEU A 101 12.00 -6.00 3.01
N SER A 102 11.98 -4.83 2.34
CA SER A 102 11.13 -4.61 1.17
C SER A 102 11.53 -5.47 -0.03
N SER A 103 12.82 -5.78 -0.20
CA SER A 103 13.30 -6.61 -1.32
C SER A 103 13.16 -8.11 -1.06
N SER A 104 13.32 -8.56 0.20
CA SER A 104 13.42 -9.99 0.55
C SER A 104 12.09 -10.65 0.92
N HIS A 105 11.03 -9.87 1.22
CA HIS A 105 9.77 -10.44 1.70
C HIS A 105 8.99 -11.15 0.58
N GLU A 106 8.46 -12.36 0.85
CA GLU A 106 7.75 -13.18 -0.14
C GLU A 106 6.46 -12.52 -0.65
N LYS A 107 5.70 -11.86 0.24
CA LYS A 107 4.40 -11.26 -0.11
C LYS A 107 4.56 -9.89 -0.75
N THR A 108 4.10 -9.74 -1.98
CA THR A 108 4.12 -8.48 -2.74
C THR A 108 3.48 -7.32 -1.97
N SER A 109 2.34 -7.57 -1.27
CA SER A 109 1.67 -6.52 -0.49
C SER A 109 2.52 -5.97 0.67
N VAL A 110 3.38 -6.80 1.26
CA VAL A 110 4.33 -6.38 2.30
C VAL A 110 5.50 -5.63 1.68
N ARG A 111 6.02 -6.13 0.55
CA ARG A 111 7.08 -5.44 -0.19
C ARG A 111 6.66 -4.04 -0.59
N ASP A 112 5.46 -3.91 -1.18
CA ASP A 112 4.90 -2.63 -1.62
C ASP A 112 4.72 -1.65 -0.45
N LEU A 113 4.23 -2.15 0.69
CA LEU A 113 4.08 -1.35 1.92
C LEU A 113 5.45 -0.85 2.41
N LEU A 114 6.41 -1.75 2.57
CA LEU A 114 7.73 -1.41 3.09
C LEU A 114 8.53 -0.53 2.12
N ALA A 115 8.41 -0.76 0.82
CA ALA A 115 9.03 0.08 -0.21
C ALA A 115 8.47 1.51 -0.19
N GLY A 116 7.15 1.66 -0.02
CA GLY A 116 6.53 2.97 0.14
C GLY A 116 7.02 3.71 1.38
N ILE A 117 7.06 3.02 2.54
CA ILE A 117 7.58 3.59 3.79
C ILE A 117 9.09 3.94 3.65
N CYS A 118 9.87 3.06 3.02
CA CYS A 118 11.29 3.30 2.79
C CYS A 118 11.52 4.56 1.96
N ALA A 119 10.80 4.73 0.85
CA ALA A 119 10.91 5.91 -0.02
C ALA A 119 10.56 7.22 0.72
N GLU A 120 9.58 7.19 1.61
CA GLU A 120 9.23 8.35 2.43
C GLU A 120 10.35 8.70 3.44
N VAL A 121 10.89 7.69 4.12
CA VAL A 121 11.99 7.90 5.07
C VAL A 121 13.26 8.38 4.34
N GLU A 122 13.56 7.86 3.16
CA GLU A 122 14.65 8.33 2.29
C GLU A 122 14.47 9.78 1.86
N SER A 123 13.23 10.25 1.71
CA SER A 123 12.91 11.64 1.41
C SER A 123 13.01 12.59 2.62
N GLY A 124 13.36 12.06 3.80
CA GLY A 124 13.51 12.83 5.04
C GLY A 124 12.25 12.90 5.91
N ILE A 125 11.18 12.17 5.56
CA ILE A 125 9.99 12.08 6.41
C ILE A 125 10.29 11.16 7.59
N PRO A 126 9.99 11.55 8.85
CA PRO A 126 10.15 10.67 10.00
C PRO A 126 9.38 9.36 9.83
N LEU A 127 9.96 8.24 10.27
CA LEU A 127 9.35 6.91 10.15
C LEU A 127 7.96 6.86 10.78
N SER A 128 7.78 7.47 11.95
CA SER A 128 6.49 7.56 12.62
C SER A 128 5.41 8.24 11.76
N GLN A 129 5.78 9.27 11.01
CA GLN A 129 4.85 9.95 10.09
C GLN A 129 4.56 9.12 8.84
N ALA A 130 5.56 8.43 8.30
CA ALA A 130 5.37 7.49 7.18
C ALA A 130 4.42 6.35 7.58
N LEU A 131 4.57 5.80 8.79
CA LEU A 131 3.69 4.76 9.32
C LEU A 131 2.25 5.24 9.55
N LYS A 132 2.05 6.48 10.01
CA LYS A 132 0.71 7.09 10.24
C LYS A 132 -0.16 7.13 8.97
N LYS A 133 0.43 7.09 7.78
CA LYS A 133 -0.30 7.02 6.51
C LYS A 133 -0.95 5.65 6.26
N HIS A 134 -0.60 4.64 7.05
CA HIS A 134 -1.08 3.27 6.94
C HIS A 134 -1.81 2.78 8.20
N PRO A 135 -2.91 3.46 8.65
CA PRO A 135 -3.55 3.21 9.94
C PRO A 135 -4.20 1.81 10.05
N ILE A 136 -4.42 1.12 8.93
CA ILE A 136 -4.91 -0.26 8.89
C ILE A 136 -3.88 -1.25 9.49
N TYR A 137 -2.60 -0.93 9.40
CA TYR A 137 -1.49 -1.79 9.83
C TYR A 137 -0.81 -1.29 11.10
N PHE A 138 -0.71 0.02 11.25
CA PHE A 138 -0.03 0.71 12.34
C PHE A 138 -1.02 1.62 13.06
N ASP A 139 -1.45 1.19 14.26
CA ASP A 139 -2.34 1.96 15.11
C ASP A 139 -1.62 3.19 15.72
N ALA A 140 -2.39 4.08 16.33
CA ALA A 140 -1.85 5.31 16.89
C ALA A 140 -0.76 5.03 17.94
N LEU A 141 -0.97 4.04 18.81
CA LEU A 141 0.00 3.67 19.84
C LEU A 141 1.32 3.22 19.23
N TYR A 142 1.26 2.40 18.17
CA TYR A 142 2.46 1.97 17.44
C TYR A 142 3.26 3.17 16.92
N CYS A 143 2.57 4.09 16.24
CA CYS A 143 3.20 5.26 15.65
C CYS A 143 3.79 6.21 16.70
N ASP A 144 3.12 6.37 17.83
CA ASP A 144 3.57 7.25 18.91
C ASP A 144 4.78 6.65 19.64
N LEU A 145 4.82 5.32 19.82
CA LEU A 145 6.01 4.64 20.34
C LEU A 145 7.20 4.81 19.40
N VAL A 146 7.00 4.64 18.09
CA VAL A 146 8.06 4.85 17.09
C VAL A 146 8.53 6.30 17.10
N ALA A 147 7.64 7.28 17.22
CA ALA A 147 7.99 8.70 17.32
C ALA A 147 8.87 8.97 18.54
N ALA A 148 8.53 8.40 19.70
CA ALA A 148 9.37 8.50 20.91
C ALA A 148 10.76 7.86 20.70
N GLY A 149 10.82 6.73 20.00
CA GLY A 149 12.09 6.07 19.65
C GLY A 149 12.94 6.88 18.69
N GLU A 150 12.34 7.55 17.70
CA GLU A 150 13.05 8.46 16.79
C GLU A 150 13.66 9.65 17.55
N GLN A 151 12.88 10.26 18.44
CA GLN A 151 13.32 11.43 19.22
C GLN A 151 14.44 11.09 20.21
N SER A 152 14.38 9.91 20.81
CA SER A 152 15.39 9.47 21.80
C SER A 152 16.58 8.72 21.21
N GLY A 153 16.54 8.39 19.90
CA GLY A 153 17.54 7.53 19.27
C GLY A 153 17.46 6.05 19.70
N ALA A 154 16.37 5.65 20.36
CA ALA A 154 16.19 4.31 20.93
C ALA A 154 15.23 3.42 20.10
N LEU A 155 15.22 3.58 18.76
CA LEU A 155 14.35 2.82 17.87
C LEU A 155 14.47 1.31 18.04
N GLU A 156 15.69 0.79 18.27
CA GLU A 156 15.95 -0.62 18.53
C GLU A 156 15.09 -1.13 19.68
N GLN A 157 15.20 -0.48 20.84
CA GLN A 157 14.47 -0.89 22.06
C GLN A 157 12.96 -0.77 21.90
N ILE A 158 12.51 0.26 21.21
CA ILE A 158 11.08 0.46 20.94
C ILE A 158 10.55 -0.65 20.02
N TYR A 159 11.25 -0.98 18.93
CA TYR A 159 10.85 -2.05 18.05
C TYR A 159 10.85 -3.41 18.72
N ASP A 160 11.81 -3.70 19.61
CA ASP A 160 11.82 -4.93 20.39
C ASP A 160 10.58 -5.04 21.31
N ARG A 161 10.23 -3.95 22.01
CA ARG A 161 9.03 -3.90 22.86
C ARG A 161 7.74 -4.06 22.04
N ILE A 162 7.63 -3.36 20.92
CA ILE A 162 6.47 -3.46 20.01
C ILE A 162 6.33 -4.89 19.48
N ALA A 163 7.41 -5.50 19.00
CA ALA A 163 7.42 -6.86 18.49
C ALA A 163 6.95 -7.85 19.56
N THR A 164 7.53 -7.78 20.76
CA THR A 164 7.18 -8.63 21.89
C THR A 164 5.70 -8.48 22.28
N TYR A 165 5.18 -7.27 22.34
CA TYR A 165 3.77 -7.02 22.65
C TYR A 165 2.85 -7.61 21.58
N ARG A 166 3.12 -7.35 20.30
CA ARG A 166 2.29 -7.84 19.19
C ARG A 166 2.34 -9.36 19.05
N GLU A 167 3.49 -9.98 19.23
CA GLU A 167 3.63 -11.45 19.22
C GLU A 167 2.80 -12.09 20.33
N LYS A 168 2.86 -11.56 21.56
CA LYS A 168 2.05 -12.03 22.69
C LYS A 168 0.55 -11.85 22.43
N ALA A 169 0.14 -10.71 21.88
CA ALA A 169 -1.26 -10.44 21.57
C ALA A 169 -1.82 -11.41 20.50
N GLU A 170 -1.06 -11.66 19.44
CA GLU A 170 -1.47 -12.60 18.39
C GLU A 170 -1.44 -14.07 18.86
N ALA A 171 -0.48 -14.45 19.71
CA ALA A 171 -0.45 -15.76 20.34
C ALA A 171 -1.69 -15.98 21.24
N LEU A 172 -2.08 -14.99 22.04
CA LEU A 172 -3.28 -15.05 22.88
C LEU A 172 -4.55 -15.17 22.04
N LYS A 173 -4.71 -14.33 20.99
CA LYS A 173 -5.84 -14.45 20.06
C LYS A 173 -5.93 -15.82 19.42
N SER A 174 -4.79 -16.40 19.04
CA SER A 174 -4.74 -17.74 18.46
C SER A 174 -5.19 -18.81 19.45
N LYS A 175 -4.75 -18.71 20.71
CA LYS A 175 -5.16 -19.63 21.79
C LYS A 175 -6.66 -19.52 22.06
N ILE A 176 -7.21 -18.32 22.19
CA ILE A 176 -8.65 -18.08 22.40
C ILE A 176 -9.45 -18.66 21.23
N LYS A 177 -9.03 -18.37 19.99
CA LYS A 177 -9.72 -18.88 18.80
C LYS A 177 -9.74 -20.41 18.76
N LYS A 178 -8.64 -21.08 19.12
CA LYS A 178 -8.57 -22.55 19.20
C LYS A 178 -9.48 -23.09 20.29
N ALA A 179 -9.51 -22.45 21.47
CA ALA A 179 -10.37 -22.85 22.58
C ALA A 179 -11.87 -22.75 22.25
N LEU A 180 -12.26 -21.70 21.47
CA LEU A 180 -13.65 -21.50 21.04
C LEU A 180 -14.07 -22.41 19.88
N MET A 181 -13.12 -22.99 19.13
CA MET A 181 -13.41 -23.91 18.01
C MET A 181 -13.49 -25.37 18.41
N TYR A 182 -13.15 -25.71 19.66
CA TYR A 182 -13.31 -27.04 20.22
C TYR A 182 -14.57 -27.07 21.11
N PRO A 183 -15.66 -27.75 20.68
CA PRO A 183 -16.79 -28.01 21.58
C PRO A 183 -16.40 -28.99 22.67
#